data_387b5b5d988d132e95a8794278f19b5e
#
_entry.id   387b5b5d988d132e95a8794278f19b5e
#
_cell.length_a   1.000
_cell.length_b   1.000
_cell.length_c   1.000
_cell.angle_alpha   90.00
_cell.angle_beta   90.00
_cell.angle_gamma   90.00
#
_symmetry.space_group_name_H-M   'P 1'
#
loop_
_entity.id
_entity.type
_entity.pdbx_description
1 polymer ?
#
loop_
_entity_poly.entity_id
_entity_poly.type
_entity_poly.pdbx_seq_one_letter_code
_entity_poly.pdbx_strand_id
1 'polypeptide(L)'
;MKVSLCLLAAMAFLPWPRIEARPFTNTEGKTLHAEIVRASASEVTLRMVNQRTATVKISSLSEIDQTYIRKWLAAQIPPLRVTPNMVRKTTKESRKSFFSSSNRYYRQHYDLDVDFQNDDNVKGLEATSLKYILIGRSVNDPKKHKVLGVQIKEFEVPAGGKQNVRFEKEQNTYSEASSYGSYKCIGFVLYGTRKKDDREVYTFASTPQLEEALYSIIQLRERDVTDENFQSLGERGRSSRRDNWNPEDLPGILDPRRRETPSEDKERPSPPIIIK
;
A
#
# COMPACT_ATOMS: atom_id res chain seq x y z
N MET A 1 -19.35 -41.16 39.52
CA MET A 1 -18.05 -41.20 38.79
C MET A 1 -17.81 -39.84 38.15
N LYS A 2 -16.86 -39.07 38.71
CA LYS A 2 -16.49 -37.74 38.16
C LYS A 2 -15.19 -37.93 37.38
N VAL A 3 -15.24 -37.76 36.07
CA VAL A 3 -14.06 -37.80 35.21
C VAL A 3 -13.55 -36.35 35.11
N SER A 4 -12.40 -36.08 35.74
CA SER A 4 -11.69 -34.78 35.70
C SER A 4 -10.82 -34.77 34.45
N LEU A 5 -11.17 -33.95 33.46
CA LEU A 5 -10.41 -33.77 32.22
C LEU A 5 -9.33 -32.72 32.48
N CYS A 6 -8.08 -33.15 32.67
CA CYS A 6 -6.91 -32.26 32.71
C CYS A 6 -6.53 -31.86 31.32
N LEU A 7 -6.83 -30.58 30.98
CA LEU A 7 -6.37 -29.93 29.73
C LEU A 7 -4.91 -29.49 29.92
N LEU A 8 -3.96 -30.26 29.37
CA LEU A 8 -2.55 -29.88 29.28
C LEU A 8 -2.43 -28.78 28.19
N ALA A 9 -2.25 -27.56 28.61
CA ALA A 9 -1.87 -26.45 27.73
C ALA A 9 -0.40 -26.62 27.33
N ALA A 10 -0.15 -27.14 26.14
CA ALA A 10 1.16 -27.13 25.51
C ALA A 10 1.46 -25.68 25.05
N MET A 11 2.16 -24.91 25.88
CA MET A 11 2.77 -23.64 25.45
C MET A 11 3.87 -23.99 24.44
N ALA A 12 3.58 -23.77 23.17
CA ALA A 12 4.57 -23.75 22.11
C ALA A 12 5.55 -22.60 22.39
N PHE A 13 6.73 -22.93 22.91
CA PHE A 13 7.88 -22.01 22.95
C PHE A 13 8.30 -21.76 21.51
N LEU A 14 7.83 -20.66 20.92
CA LEU A 14 8.41 -20.12 19.70
C LEU A 14 9.87 -19.74 20.03
N PRO A 15 10.85 -20.27 19.29
CA PRO A 15 12.24 -19.87 19.50
C PRO A 15 12.36 -18.40 19.11
N TRP A 16 12.54 -17.54 20.10
CA TRP A 16 12.95 -16.15 19.85
C TRP A 16 14.26 -16.19 19.06
N PRO A 17 14.41 -15.36 18.02
CA PRO A 17 15.65 -15.27 17.29
C PRO A 17 16.78 -15.00 18.29
N ARG A 18 17.64 -15.98 18.50
CA ARG A 18 18.86 -15.78 19.28
C ARG A 18 19.73 -14.86 18.46
N ILE A 19 19.78 -13.59 18.85
CA ILE A 19 20.79 -12.66 18.35
C ILE A 19 22.11 -13.22 18.88
N GLU A 20 22.94 -13.72 17.97
CA GLU A 20 24.22 -14.33 18.35
C GLU A 20 25.14 -13.26 18.90
N ALA A 21 25.57 -13.42 20.17
CA ALA A 21 26.61 -12.64 20.76
C ALA A 21 27.92 -12.83 19.96
N ARG A 22 28.46 -11.79 19.38
CA ARG A 22 29.73 -11.81 18.63
C ARG A 22 30.87 -11.24 19.46
N PRO A 23 32.14 -11.59 19.15
CA PRO A 23 33.30 -10.93 19.76
C PRO A 23 33.43 -9.50 19.26
N PHE A 24 33.58 -8.55 20.18
CA PHE A 24 34.00 -7.17 19.96
C PHE A 24 35.39 -7.00 20.55
N THR A 25 36.33 -6.45 19.79
CA THR A 25 37.71 -6.27 20.20
C THR A 25 38.00 -4.78 20.33
N ASN A 26 38.61 -4.36 21.42
CA ASN A 26 39.08 -2.98 21.59
C ASN A 26 40.41 -2.78 20.90
N THR A 27 40.88 -1.52 20.86
CA THR A 27 42.18 -1.14 20.28
C THR A 27 43.41 -1.72 21.01
N GLU A 28 43.20 -2.25 22.26
CA GLU A 28 44.23 -2.94 23.04
C GLU A 28 44.24 -4.46 22.83
N GLY A 29 43.37 -4.97 21.94
CA GLY A 29 43.25 -6.42 21.67
C GLY A 29 42.39 -7.19 22.68
N LYS A 30 41.76 -6.53 23.66
CA LYS A 30 40.83 -7.19 24.59
C LYS A 30 39.52 -7.46 23.91
N THR A 31 39.01 -8.70 24.02
CA THR A 31 37.78 -9.15 23.37
C THR A 31 36.66 -9.32 24.38
N LEU A 32 35.44 -8.92 23.98
CA LEU A 32 34.21 -9.03 24.73
C LEU A 32 33.13 -9.67 23.86
N HIS A 33 32.51 -10.78 24.31
CA HIS A 33 31.37 -11.38 23.64
C HIS A 33 30.07 -10.65 24.04
N ALA A 34 29.43 -9.99 23.09
CA ALA A 34 28.24 -9.20 23.34
C ALA A 34 27.34 -9.06 22.10
N GLU A 35 26.14 -8.56 22.29
CA GLU A 35 25.24 -8.10 21.24
C GLU A 35 25.04 -6.59 21.31
N ILE A 36 24.75 -5.94 20.19
CA ILE A 36 24.43 -4.52 20.16
C ILE A 36 22.97 -4.33 20.60
N VAL A 37 22.76 -3.57 21.68
CA VAL A 37 21.42 -3.17 22.13
C VAL A 37 21.02 -1.83 21.52
N ARG A 38 21.97 -0.89 21.53
CA ARG A 38 21.81 0.47 21.04
C ARG A 38 23.13 1.01 20.53
N ALA A 39 23.08 1.84 19.52
CA ALA A 39 24.26 2.60 19.09
C ALA A 39 23.84 4.02 18.66
N SER A 40 24.79 4.93 18.77
CA SER A 40 24.75 6.31 18.26
C SER A 40 25.90 6.52 17.28
N ALA A 41 26.11 7.75 16.82
CA ALA A 41 27.25 8.07 15.96
C ALA A 41 28.62 7.86 16.66
N SER A 42 28.67 7.97 17.99
CA SER A 42 29.92 7.96 18.79
C SER A 42 30.04 6.82 19.79
N GLU A 43 28.91 6.24 20.21
CA GLU A 43 28.86 5.25 21.30
C GLU A 43 27.98 4.06 20.93
N VAL A 44 28.32 2.90 21.47
CA VAL A 44 27.54 1.67 21.36
C VAL A 44 27.31 1.07 22.73
N THR A 45 26.06 0.65 23.00
CA THR A 45 25.70 -0.10 24.20
C THR A 45 25.64 -1.59 23.82
N LEU A 46 26.50 -2.35 24.44
CA LEU A 46 26.68 -3.77 24.25
C LEU A 46 26.08 -4.53 25.44
N ARG A 47 25.33 -5.58 25.19
CA ARG A 47 24.85 -6.53 26.22
C ARG A 47 25.68 -7.80 26.18
N MET A 48 26.34 -8.08 27.28
CA MET A 48 27.15 -9.27 27.47
C MET A 48 26.28 -10.52 27.70
N VAL A 49 26.89 -11.69 27.57
CA VAL A 49 26.23 -12.99 27.81
C VAL A 49 25.63 -13.09 29.23
N ASN A 50 26.23 -12.42 30.22
CA ASN A 50 25.75 -12.33 31.60
C ASN A 50 24.65 -11.28 31.82
N GLN A 51 24.02 -10.77 30.75
CA GLN A 51 22.96 -9.75 30.73
C GLN A 51 23.41 -8.34 31.22
N ARG A 52 24.66 -8.15 31.59
CA ARG A 52 25.17 -6.81 31.92
C ARG A 52 25.34 -6.00 30.64
N THR A 53 25.05 -4.72 30.73
CA THR A 53 25.25 -3.77 29.61
C THR A 53 26.46 -2.90 29.88
N ALA A 54 27.22 -2.61 28.83
CA ALA A 54 28.33 -1.66 28.86
C ALA A 54 28.19 -0.70 27.67
N THR A 55 28.37 0.59 27.93
CA THR A 55 28.44 1.60 26.88
C THR A 55 29.90 1.95 26.63
N VAL A 56 30.34 1.82 25.37
CA VAL A 56 31.71 2.07 24.95
C VAL A 56 31.74 3.04 23.77
N LYS A 57 32.82 3.84 23.68
CA LYS A 57 33.03 4.68 22.52
C LYS A 57 33.36 3.82 21.30
N ILE A 58 32.75 4.07 20.17
CA ILE A 58 33.00 3.32 18.93
C ILE A 58 34.47 3.44 18.53
N SER A 59 35.10 4.62 18.73
CA SER A 59 36.50 4.84 18.44
C SER A 59 37.48 4.00 19.28
N SER A 60 37.05 3.41 20.41
CA SER A 60 37.87 2.52 21.21
C SER A 60 37.84 1.05 20.78
N LEU A 61 37.04 0.74 19.76
CA LEU A 61 36.92 -0.60 19.19
C LEU A 61 37.81 -0.77 17.96
N SER A 62 38.09 -2.00 17.57
CA SER A 62 38.81 -2.30 16.34
C SER A 62 38.11 -1.74 15.11
N GLU A 63 38.83 -1.47 14.02
CA GLU A 63 38.26 -0.95 12.76
C GLU A 63 37.20 -1.88 12.19
N ILE A 64 37.39 -3.19 12.34
CA ILE A 64 36.40 -4.22 11.92
C ILE A 64 35.09 -4.04 12.68
N ASP A 65 35.17 -3.86 14.01
CA ASP A 65 33.99 -3.68 14.84
C ASP A 65 33.32 -2.32 14.65
N GLN A 66 34.11 -1.27 14.44
CA GLN A 66 33.58 0.04 14.07
C GLN A 66 32.77 -0.04 12.74
N THR A 67 33.33 -0.74 11.74
CA THR A 67 32.66 -0.95 10.45
C THR A 67 31.38 -1.77 10.61
N TYR A 68 31.43 -2.81 11.46
CA TYR A 68 30.23 -3.60 11.76
C TYR A 68 29.15 -2.77 12.43
N ILE A 69 29.51 -1.96 13.46
CA ILE A 69 28.55 -1.08 14.15
C ILE A 69 27.94 -0.06 13.19
N ARG A 70 28.73 0.53 12.27
CA ARG A 70 28.21 1.43 11.25
C ARG A 70 27.22 0.73 10.31
N LYS A 71 27.52 -0.49 9.88
CA LYS A 71 26.59 -1.31 9.07
C LYS A 71 25.32 -1.65 9.87
N TRP A 72 25.48 -2.00 11.14
CA TRP A 72 24.34 -2.29 12.02
C TRP A 72 23.45 -1.05 12.20
N LEU A 73 24.04 0.13 12.46
CA LEU A 73 23.32 1.41 12.52
C LEU A 73 22.58 1.69 11.19
N ALA A 74 23.28 1.54 10.07
CA ALA A 74 22.65 1.73 8.76
C ALA A 74 21.49 0.75 8.51
N ALA A 75 21.52 -0.44 9.12
CA ALA A 75 20.45 -1.41 9.00
C ALA A 75 19.22 -1.11 9.87
N GLN A 76 19.34 -0.31 10.94
CA GLN A 76 18.20 0.02 11.78
C GLN A 76 17.23 0.99 11.07
N ILE A 77 15.94 0.76 11.23
CA ILE A 77 14.90 1.68 10.80
C ILE A 77 14.68 2.67 11.94
N PRO A 78 14.70 3.99 11.68
CA PRO A 78 14.43 4.97 12.72
C PRO A 78 12.98 4.85 13.20
N PRO A 79 12.66 5.22 14.45
CA PRO A 79 11.29 5.27 14.94
C PRO A 79 10.50 6.32 14.15
N LEU A 80 9.46 5.89 13.47
CA LEU A 80 8.61 6.74 12.67
C LEU A 80 7.24 6.89 13.33
N ARG A 81 6.76 8.12 13.41
CA ARG A 81 5.36 8.42 13.66
C ARG A 81 4.69 8.62 12.31
N VAL A 82 3.68 7.80 12.00
CA VAL A 82 3.01 7.82 10.71
C VAL A 82 1.53 8.09 10.91
N THR A 83 1.00 9.05 10.18
CA THR A 83 -0.41 9.45 10.25
C THR A 83 -1.01 9.44 8.84
N PRO A 84 -1.72 8.36 8.46
CA PRO A 84 -2.46 8.34 7.21
C PRO A 84 -3.78 9.12 7.37
N ASN A 85 -4.07 9.97 6.40
CA ASN A 85 -5.30 10.76 6.33
C ASN A 85 -5.98 10.54 4.98
N MET A 86 -7.11 9.81 4.98
CA MET A 86 -7.89 9.58 3.78
C MET A 86 -9.17 10.40 3.77
N VAL A 87 -9.34 11.24 2.79
CA VAL A 87 -10.58 11.97 2.51
C VAL A 87 -11.36 11.23 1.43
N ARG A 88 -12.60 10.83 1.76
CA ARG A 88 -13.54 10.22 0.83
C ARG A 88 -14.68 11.18 0.50
N LYS A 89 -14.87 11.49 -0.78
CA LYS A 89 -16.03 12.25 -1.28
C LYS A 89 -16.91 11.31 -2.09
N THR A 90 -18.21 11.30 -1.82
CA THR A 90 -19.18 10.47 -2.55
C THR A 90 -20.20 11.38 -3.22
N THR A 91 -20.33 11.25 -4.53
CA THR A 91 -21.35 11.94 -5.35
C THR A 91 -22.36 10.91 -5.84
N LYS A 92 -23.64 11.24 -5.66
CA LYS A 92 -24.75 10.41 -6.16
C LYS A 92 -25.16 10.92 -7.52
N GLU A 93 -25.14 10.03 -8.51
CA GLU A 93 -25.61 10.30 -9.86
C GLU A 93 -26.84 9.43 -10.17
N SER A 94 -27.87 10.02 -10.79
CA SER A 94 -29.01 9.26 -11.32
C SER A 94 -29.02 9.38 -12.83
N ARG A 95 -28.89 8.26 -13.52
CA ARG A 95 -29.10 8.23 -14.98
C ARG A 95 -30.53 7.80 -15.23
N LYS A 96 -31.33 8.67 -15.84
CA LYS A 96 -32.64 8.33 -16.35
C LYS A 96 -32.44 7.54 -17.65
N SER A 97 -32.83 6.27 -17.67
CA SER A 97 -32.95 5.50 -18.90
C SER A 97 -34.38 5.63 -19.42
N PHE A 98 -34.53 5.80 -20.72
CA PHE A 98 -35.85 5.85 -21.35
C PHE A 98 -36.67 4.54 -21.19
N PHE A 99 -36.01 3.42 -20.89
CA PHE A 99 -36.60 2.09 -20.86
C PHE A 99 -36.52 1.37 -19.50
N SER A 100 -35.94 2.01 -18.47
CA SER A 100 -35.73 1.34 -17.17
C SER A 100 -35.83 2.33 -16.01
N SER A 101 -36.15 1.78 -14.82
CA SER A 101 -36.11 2.50 -13.57
C SER A 101 -34.75 3.22 -13.39
N SER A 102 -34.76 4.43 -12.85
CA SER A 102 -33.56 5.24 -12.66
C SER A 102 -32.51 4.48 -11.83
N ASN A 103 -31.45 4.02 -12.47
CA ASN A 103 -30.33 3.42 -11.77
C ASN A 103 -29.55 4.49 -11.02
N ARG A 104 -29.32 4.26 -9.74
CA ARG A 104 -28.51 5.13 -8.89
C ARG A 104 -27.08 4.66 -8.93
N TYR A 105 -26.16 5.56 -9.31
CA TYR A 105 -24.74 5.34 -9.30
C TYR A 105 -24.11 6.22 -8.22
N TYR A 106 -23.08 5.70 -7.57
CA TYR A 106 -22.29 6.43 -6.59
C TYR A 106 -20.88 6.52 -7.13
N ARG A 107 -20.39 7.75 -7.29
CA ARG A 107 -19.00 8.02 -7.64
C ARG A 107 -18.26 8.41 -6.37
N GLN A 108 -17.22 7.67 -6.05
CA GLN A 108 -16.38 7.91 -4.88
C GLN A 108 -15.00 8.36 -5.33
N HIS A 109 -14.53 9.44 -4.73
CA HIS A 109 -13.17 9.95 -4.91
C HIS A 109 -12.43 9.76 -3.59
N TYR A 110 -11.19 9.32 -3.68
CA TYR A 110 -10.30 9.07 -2.55
C TYR A 110 -9.06 9.92 -2.72
N ASP A 111 -8.69 10.65 -1.69
CA ASP A 111 -7.51 11.49 -1.61
C ASP A 111 -6.76 11.06 -0.35
N LEU A 112 -5.56 10.50 -0.49
CA LEU A 112 -4.78 9.97 0.62
C LEU A 112 -3.48 10.75 0.74
N ASP A 113 -3.30 11.34 1.91
CA ASP A 113 -2.06 11.94 2.37
C ASP A 113 -1.51 11.12 3.55
N VAL A 114 -0.21 10.89 3.59
CA VAL A 114 0.46 10.19 4.68
C VAL A 114 1.58 11.05 5.21
N ASP A 115 1.45 11.46 6.46
CA ASP A 115 2.47 12.24 7.16
C ASP A 115 3.42 11.31 7.91
N PHE A 116 4.70 11.42 7.60
CA PHE A 116 5.80 10.74 8.30
C PHE A 116 6.56 11.76 9.14
N GLN A 117 6.80 11.43 10.40
CA GLN A 117 7.68 12.17 11.28
C GLN A 117 8.73 11.21 11.82
N ASN A 118 9.99 11.56 11.65
CA ASN A 118 11.12 10.83 12.21
C ASN A 118 11.47 11.45 13.56
N ASP A 119 11.32 10.68 14.63
CA ASP A 119 11.66 11.14 15.98
C ASP A 119 13.15 10.93 16.31
N ASP A 120 13.95 10.34 15.42
CA ASP A 120 15.39 10.17 15.56
C ASP A 120 16.13 11.37 14.93
N ASN A 121 16.82 12.15 15.76
CA ASN A 121 17.56 13.33 15.31
C ASN A 121 18.93 13.00 14.67
N VAL A 122 19.36 11.75 14.71
CA VAL A 122 20.67 11.32 14.21
C VAL A 122 20.53 10.58 12.89
N LYS A 123 19.45 9.83 12.72
CA LYS A 123 19.28 8.90 11.63
C LYS A 123 18.05 9.23 10.80
N GLY A 124 18.27 9.46 9.51
CA GLY A 124 17.20 9.56 8.52
C GLY A 124 16.70 8.21 8.06
N LEU A 125 15.49 8.16 7.54
CA LEU A 125 14.99 7.05 6.75
C LEU A 125 15.46 7.24 5.31
N GLU A 126 16.24 6.28 4.82
CA GLU A 126 16.70 6.23 3.43
C GLU A 126 15.54 5.93 2.46
N ALA A 127 15.80 6.01 1.16
CA ALA A 127 14.84 5.76 0.10
C ALA A 127 13.92 4.56 0.38
N THR A 128 12.66 4.84 0.53
CA THR A 128 11.60 3.90 0.91
C THR A 128 10.50 3.92 -0.14
N SER A 129 10.04 2.74 -0.53
CA SER A 129 8.91 2.55 -1.41
C SER A 129 7.66 2.35 -0.57
N LEU A 130 6.64 3.21 -0.73
CA LEU A 130 5.35 3.09 -0.07
C LEU A 130 4.30 2.66 -1.08
N LYS A 131 3.78 1.45 -0.92
CA LYS A 131 2.69 0.89 -1.72
C LYS A 131 1.35 1.18 -1.03
N TYR A 132 0.44 1.80 -1.75
CA TYR A 132 -0.96 2.04 -1.39
C TYR A 132 -1.86 1.11 -2.18
N ILE A 133 -2.77 0.41 -1.52
CA ILE A 133 -3.72 -0.53 -2.13
C ILE A 133 -5.12 -0.21 -1.64
N LEU A 134 -6.01 0.16 -2.57
CA LEU A 134 -7.41 0.45 -2.28
C LEU A 134 -8.26 -0.79 -2.52
N ILE A 135 -9.06 -1.18 -1.54
CA ILE A 135 -9.85 -2.43 -1.57
C ILE A 135 -11.34 -2.13 -1.59
N GLY A 136 -12.04 -2.79 -2.49
CA GLY A 136 -13.49 -2.80 -2.58
C GLY A 136 -14.08 -4.17 -2.28
N ARG A 137 -15.29 -4.18 -1.72
CA ARG A 137 -16.11 -5.36 -1.53
C ARG A 137 -17.27 -5.34 -2.52
N SER A 138 -17.58 -6.48 -3.12
CA SER A 138 -18.70 -6.61 -4.04
C SER A 138 -20.01 -6.25 -3.33
N VAL A 139 -20.86 -5.49 -4.02
CA VAL A 139 -22.19 -5.10 -3.51
C VAL A 139 -23.13 -6.31 -3.48
N ASN A 140 -22.97 -7.24 -4.42
CA ASN A 140 -23.85 -8.39 -4.59
C ASN A 140 -23.34 -9.67 -3.93
N ASP A 141 -22.04 -9.76 -3.68
CA ASP A 141 -21.42 -10.92 -3.07
C ASP A 141 -20.38 -10.44 -2.02
N PRO A 142 -20.79 -10.32 -0.74
CA PRO A 142 -19.93 -9.78 0.30
C PRO A 142 -18.66 -10.60 0.57
N LYS A 143 -18.57 -11.82 0.04
CA LYS A 143 -17.39 -12.67 0.11
C LYS A 143 -16.33 -12.34 -0.95
N LYS A 144 -16.66 -11.53 -1.93
CA LYS A 144 -15.74 -11.12 -2.99
C LYS A 144 -15.19 -9.73 -2.77
N HIS A 145 -13.88 -9.61 -2.92
CA HIS A 145 -13.17 -8.34 -2.87
C HIS A 145 -12.48 -8.06 -4.20
N LYS A 146 -12.15 -6.81 -4.45
CA LYS A 146 -11.42 -6.37 -5.64
C LYS A 146 -10.43 -5.28 -5.26
N VAL A 147 -9.25 -5.32 -5.86
CA VAL A 147 -8.29 -4.23 -5.80
C VAL A 147 -8.77 -3.12 -6.74
N LEU A 148 -9.14 -1.97 -6.16
CA LEU A 148 -9.68 -0.82 -6.89
C LEU A 148 -8.60 0.08 -7.45
N GLY A 149 -7.44 0.13 -6.78
CA GLY A 149 -6.28 0.91 -7.20
C GLY A 149 -5.03 0.48 -6.45
N VAL A 150 -3.89 0.60 -7.13
CA VAL A 150 -2.55 0.38 -6.56
C VAL A 150 -1.66 1.53 -6.98
N GLN A 151 -1.03 2.19 -6.03
CA GLN A 151 -0.04 3.22 -6.30
C GLN A 151 1.22 2.96 -5.49
N ILE A 152 2.37 3.36 -6.05
CA ILE A 152 3.66 3.26 -5.38
C ILE A 152 4.31 4.64 -5.44
N LYS A 153 4.75 5.14 -4.28
CA LYS A 153 5.50 6.39 -4.16
C LYS A 153 6.80 6.13 -3.42
N GLU A 154 7.83 6.84 -3.82
CA GLU A 154 9.12 6.81 -3.16
C GLU A 154 9.29 8.05 -2.31
N PHE A 155 9.88 7.89 -1.13
CA PHE A 155 10.11 8.98 -0.21
C PHE A 155 11.32 8.69 0.70
N GLU A 156 11.80 9.74 1.33
CA GLU A 156 12.84 9.73 2.36
C GLU A 156 12.39 10.62 3.50
N VAL A 157 12.82 10.31 4.72
CA VAL A 157 12.54 11.18 5.86
C VAL A 157 13.87 11.55 6.52
N PRO A 158 14.27 12.82 6.53
CA PRO A 158 15.50 13.23 7.16
C PRO A 158 15.47 12.99 8.68
N ALA A 159 16.64 12.95 9.30
CA ALA A 159 16.77 12.86 10.75
C ALA A 159 16.03 14.02 11.43
N GLY A 160 15.18 13.74 12.41
CA GLY A 160 14.33 14.73 13.09
C GLY A 160 13.31 15.43 12.21
N GLY A 161 13.18 15.02 10.94
CA GLY A 161 12.39 15.69 9.93
C GLY A 161 10.99 15.11 9.74
N LYS A 162 10.26 15.77 8.83
CA LYS A 162 8.92 15.36 8.41
C LYS A 162 8.87 15.24 6.90
N GLN A 163 8.05 14.31 6.42
CA GLN A 163 7.76 14.14 5.00
C GLN A 163 6.27 13.83 4.82
N ASN A 164 5.62 14.55 3.91
CA ASN A 164 4.28 14.22 3.44
C ASN A 164 4.38 13.45 2.13
N VAL A 165 3.65 12.33 2.03
CA VAL A 165 3.52 11.53 0.82
C VAL A 165 2.08 11.58 0.37
N ARG A 166 1.83 12.24 -0.75
CA ARG A 166 0.52 12.39 -1.35
C ARG A 166 0.34 11.42 -2.50
N PHE A 167 -0.74 10.63 -2.46
CA PHE A 167 -1.14 9.76 -3.55
C PHE A 167 -2.05 10.49 -4.55
N GLU A 168 -2.08 10.00 -5.78
CA GLU A 168 -3.01 10.52 -6.78
C GLU A 168 -4.44 10.15 -6.42
N LYS A 169 -5.39 11.02 -6.80
CA LYS A 169 -6.81 10.79 -6.53
C LYS A 169 -7.30 9.54 -7.23
N GLU A 170 -7.79 8.59 -6.46
CA GLU A 170 -8.46 7.41 -6.98
C GLU A 170 -9.96 7.67 -7.15
N GLN A 171 -10.55 7.06 -8.17
CA GLN A 171 -11.97 7.14 -8.41
C GLN A 171 -12.56 5.73 -8.57
N ASN A 172 -13.67 5.50 -7.89
CA ASN A 172 -14.46 4.28 -8.05
C ASN A 172 -15.94 4.62 -8.26
N THR A 173 -16.59 3.89 -9.16
CA THR A 173 -18.03 4.03 -9.40
C THR A 173 -18.72 2.70 -9.11
N TYR A 174 -19.78 2.72 -8.31
CA TYR A 174 -20.58 1.53 -8.02
C TYR A 174 -22.08 1.84 -8.06
N SER A 175 -22.88 0.79 -8.23
CA SER A 175 -24.34 0.86 -8.19
C SER A 175 -24.86 -0.22 -7.25
N GLU A 176 -25.82 0.11 -6.41
CA GLU A 176 -26.48 -0.84 -5.52
C GLU A 176 -27.53 -1.71 -6.25
N ALA A 177 -27.97 -1.23 -7.41
CA ALA A 177 -28.95 -1.94 -8.25
C ALA A 177 -28.30 -2.79 -9.35
N SER A 178 -26.97 -2.72 -9.53
CA SER A 178 -26.28 -3.47 -10.58
C SER A 178 -26.11 -4.92 -10.17
N SER A 179 -26.54 -5.83 -11.04
CA SER A 179 -26.39 -7.28 -10.85
C SER A 179 -24.93 -7.75 -11.01
N TYR A 180 -24.04 -6.93 -11.57
CA TYR A 180 -22.69 -7.34 -11.96
C TYR A 180 -21.63 -6.28 -11.61
N GLY A 181 -20.52 -6.74 -11.05
CA GLY A 181 -19.25 -6.01 -11.04
C GLY A 181 -19.15 -4.73 -10.21
N SER A 182 -20.13 -4.43 -9.36
CA SER A 182 -20.11 -3.26 -8.50
C SER A 182 -19.36 -3.53 -7.22
N TYR A 183 -18.29 -2.74 -6.96
CA TYR A 183 -17.48 -2.85 -5.75
C TYR A 183 -17.49 -1.52 -4.99
N LYS A 184 -17.83 -1.56 -3.71
CA LYS A 184 -17.80 -0.42 -2.80
C LYS A 184 -16.53 -0.48 -1.98
N CYS A 185 -15.78 0.61 -1.92
CA CYS A 185 -14.56 0.66 -1.12
C CYS A 185 -14.86 0.38 0.36
N ILE A 186 -14.07 -0.52 0.94
CA ILE A 186 -14.12 -0.90 2.37
C ILE A 186 -12.92 -0.38 3.14
N GLY A 187 -11.83 0.01 2.47
CA GLY A 187 -10.64 0.52 3.12
C GLY A 187 -9.42 0.43 2.23
N PHE A 188 -8.26 0.61 2.85
CA PHE A 188 -6.97 0.60 2.18
C PHE A 188 -5.88 0.01 3.07
N VAL A 189 -4.79 -0.38 2.41
CA VAL A 189 -3.57 -0.89 3.03
C VAL A 189 -2.39 -0.04 2.57
N LEU A 190 -1.47 0.24 3.50
CA LEU A 190 -0.17 0.83 3.21
C LEU A 190 0.92 -0.18 3.57
N TYR A 191 1.91 -0.30 2.70
CA TYR A 191 3.07 -1.16 2.91
C TYR A 191 4.33 -0.45 2.45
N GLY A 192 5.20 -0.14 3.40
CA GLY A 192 6.46 0.56 3.18
C GLY A 192 7.66 -0.37 3.29
N THR A 193 8.55 -0.37 2.27
CA THR A 193 9.80 -1.12 2.26
C THR A 193 10.97 -0.21 1.94
N ARG A 194 12.08 -0.37 2.65
CA ARG A 194 13.33 0.31 2.34
C ARG A 194 14.00 -0.31 1.11
N LYS A 195 14.29 0.51 0.10
CA LYS A 195 14.80 0.03 -1.19
C LYS A 195 16.16 -0.67 -1.12
N LYS A 196 16.98 -0.35 -0.11
CA LYS A 196 18.33 -0.88 0.02
C LYS A 196 18.39 -2.37 0.34
N ASP A 197 17.42 -2.89 1.09
CA ASP A 197 17.43 -4.24 1.64
C ASP A 197 16.03 -4.87 1.72
N ASP A 198 15.03 -4.28 1.05
CA ASP A 198 13.62 -4.69 1.02
C ASP A 198 12.99 -4.90 2.40
N ARG A 199 13.62 -4.31 3.45
CA ARG A 199 13.13 -4.43 4.81
C ARG A 199 11.84 -3.64 4.98
N GLU A 200 10.87 -4.28 5.61
CA GLU A 200 9.63 -3.62 6.02
C GLU A 200 9.93 -2.46 6.98
N VAL A 201 9.37 -1.30 6.64
CA VAL A 201 9.49 -0.04 7.39
C VAL A 201 8.20 0.30 8.08
N TYR A 202 7.09 0.09 7.40
CA TYR A 202 5.78 0.49 7.87
C TYR A 202 4.68 -0.35 7.23
N THR A 203 3.70 -0.71 8.05
CA THR A 203 2.47 -1.36 7.61
C THR A 203 1.27 -0.69 8.28
N PHE A 204 0.19 -0.59 7.54
CA PHE A 204 -1.06 -0.06 8.05
C PHE A 204 -2.24 -0.63 7.27
N ALA A 205 -3.31 -0.94 7.98
CA ALA A 205 -4.59 -1.27 7.38
C ALA A 205 -5.69 -0.41 8.02
N SER A 206 -6.58 0.12 7.20
CA SER A 206 -7.63 1.03 7.65
C SER A 206 -8.79 0.34 8.39
N THR A 207 -8.84 -0.99 8.38
CA THR A 207 -9.85 -1.81 9.08
C THR A 207 -9.21 -3.09 9.63
N PRO A 208 -9.74 -3.67 10.74
CA PRO A 208 -9.22 -4.92 11.30
C PRO A 208 -9.22 -6.08 10.30
N GLN A 209 -10.26 -6.20 9.46
CA GLN A 209 -10.34 -7.25 8.43
C GLN A 209 -9.17 -7.17 7.44
N LEU A 210 -8.77 -5.97 7.03
CA LEU A 210 -7.64 -5.76 6.13
C LEU A 210 -6.30 -5.97 6.85
N GLU A 211 -6.24 -5.72 8.15
CA GLU A 211 -5.05 -5.97 8.97
C GLU A 211 -4.75 -7.46 9.09
N GLU A 212 -5.76 -8.30 9.37
CA GLU A 212 -5.62 -9.76 9.41
C GLU A 212 -5.13 -10.34 8.09
N ALA A 213 -5.52 -9.76 6.95
CA ALA A 213 -5.17 -10.23 5.62
C ALA A 213 -4.04 -9.42 4.95
N LEU A 214 -3.35 -8.56 5.68
CA LEU A 214 -2.41 -7.57 5.14
C LEU A 214 -1.39 -8.20 4.19
N TYR A 215 -0.72 -9.28 4.62
CA TYR A 215 0.33 -9.93 3.81
C TYR A 215 -0.19 -10.65 2.56
N SER A 216 -1.44 -11.06 2.54
CA SER A 216 -2.11 -11.56 1.32
C SER A 216 -2.41 -10.39 0.38
N ILE A 217 -2.90 -9.27 0.92
CA ILE A 217 -3.30 -8.10 0.14
C ILE A 217 -2.10 -7.44 -0.55
N ILE A 218 -0.94 -7.34 0.10
CA ILE A 218 0.24 -6.69 -0.49
C ILE A 218 0.79 -7.41 -1.74
N GLN A 219 0.45 -8.69 -1.93
CA GLN A 219 0.82 -9.46 -3.12
C GLN A 219 -0.13 -9.22 -4.31
N LEU A 220 -1.30 -8.62 -4.07
CA LEU A 220 -2.29 -8.39 -5.09
C LEU A 220 -1.86 -7.27 -6.06
N ARG A 221 -2.40 -7.36 -7.27
CA ARG A 221 -2.25 -6.38 -8.34
C ARG A 221 -3.54 -5.61 -8.54
N GLU A 222 -3.45 -4.49 -9.21
CA GLU A 222 -4.62 -3.73 -9.62
C GLU A 222 -5.61 -4.61 -10.39
N ARG A 223 -6.91 -4.49 -10.05
CA ARG A 223 -8.04 -5.24 -10.61
C ARG A 223 -8.14 -6.70 -10.21
N ASP A 224 -7.21 -7.24 -9.42
CA ASP A 224 -7.37 -8.61 -8.91
C ASP A 224 -8.68 -8.74 -8.11
N VAL A 225 -9.37 -9.86 -8.36
CA VAL A 225 -10.57 -10.26 -7.62
C VAL A 225 -10.18 -11.40 -6.70
N THR A 226 -10.64 -11.31 -5.45
CA THR A 226 -10.29 -12.26 -4.40
C THR A 226 -11.55 -12.78 -3.69
N ASP A 227 -11.38 -13.86 -2.94
CA ASP A 227 -12.37 -14.37 -2.00
C ASP A 227 -12.39 -13.59 -0.67
N GLU A 228 -13.11 -14.11 0.32
CA GLU A 228 -13.23 -13.52 1.67
C GLU A 228 -11.92 -13.49 2.45
N ASN A 229 -10.94 -14.35 2.12
CA ASN A 229 -9.62 -14.44 2.73
C ASN A 229 -8.55 -13.69 1.92
N PHE A 230 -8.95 -12.88 0.94
CA PHE A 230 -8.07 -12.17 0.02
C PHE A 230 -7.13 -13.08 -0.78
N GLN A 231 -7.54 -14.33 -1.03
CA GLN A 231 -6.86 -15.21 -1.96
C GLN A 231 -7.32 -14.91 -3.38
N SER A 232 -6.37 -14.71 -4.31
CA SER A 232 -6.69 -14.41 -5.70
C SER A 232 -7.52 -15.54 -6.32
N LEU A 233 -8.66 -15.21 -6.92
CA LEU A 233 -9.50 -16.15 -7.63
C LEU A 233 -8.93 -16.54 -9.02
N GLY A 234 -7.78 -15.98 -9.38
CA GLY A 234 -7.11 -16.21 -10.65
C GLY A 234 -7.94 -15.76 -11.87
N GLU A 235 -7.54 -16.17 -13.06
CA GLU A 235 -8.29 -15.86 -14.30
C GLU A 235 -9.68 -16.47 -14.35
N ARG A 236 -9.99 -17.48 -13.55
CA ARG A 236 -11.33 -18.06 -13.43
C ARG A 236 -12.37 -17.11 -12.81
N GLY A 237 -11.91 -16.11 -12.05
CA GLY A 237 -12.75 -15.02 -11.55
C GLY A 237 -12.98 -13.91 -12.57
N ARG A 238 -12.21 -13.88 -13.64
CA ARG A 238 -12.51 -13.07 -14.82
C ARG A 238 -13.61 -13.76 -15.58
N SER A 239 -14.86 -13.53 -15.17
CA SER A 239 -15.99 -13.92 -15.98
C SER A 239 -15.77 -13.34 -17.37
N SER A 240 -15.67 -14.25 -18.32
CA SER A 240 -15.49 -13.99 -19.73
C SER A 240 -16.21 -12.72 -20.19
N ARG A 241 -15.47 -11.82 -20.83
CA ARG A 241 -15.92 -10.81 -21.82
C ARG A 241 -16.93 -9.74 -21.41
N ARG A 242 -17.52 -9.71 -20.19
CA ARG A 242 -18.51 -8.68 -19.82
C ARG A 242 -18.03 -7.65 -18.78
N ASP A 243 -16.86 -7.87 -18.16
CA ASP A 243 -16.34 -6.93 -17.16
C ASP A 243 -15.65 -5.69 -17.75
N ASN A 244 -15.47 -5.67 -19.09
CA ASN A 244 -15.12 -4.48 -19.84
C ASN A 244 -16.39 -3.75 -20.32
N TRP A 245 -17.41 -3.62 -19.47
CA TRP A 245 -18.49 -2.73 -19.80
C TRP A 245 -17.98 -1.28 -19.75
N ASN A 246 -17.54 -0.80 -20.90
CA ASN A 246 -17.38 0.62 -21.14
C ASN A 246 -18.78 1.16 -21.47
N PRO A 247 -19.31 2.15 -20.73
CA PRO A 247 -20.59 2.78 -21.06
C PRO A 247 -20.64 3.36 -22.49
N GLU A 248 -19.50 3.50 -23.16
CA GLU A 248 -19.36 3.93 -24.54
C GLU A 248 -19.57 2.81 -25.56
N ASP A 249 -19.52 1.54 -25.14
CA ASP A 249 -19.67 0.35 -26.01
C ASP A 249 -21.12 -0.16 -26.15
N LEU A 250 -22.12 0.66 -25.81
CA LEU A 250 -23.51 0.28 -26.07
C LEU A 250 -23.82 0.38 -27.57
N PRO A 251 -24.09 -0.74 -28.27
CA PRO A 251 -24.55 -0.67 -29.63
C PRO A 251 -25.94 0.02 -29.64
N GLY A 252 -26.00 1.22 -30.21
CA GLY A 252 -27.25 1.94 -30.43
C GLY A 252 -27.45 3.25 -29.67
N ILE A 253 -26.47 3.74 -28.88
CA ILE A 253 -26.47 5.14 -28.47
C ILE A 253 -25.80 5.92 -29.59
N LEU A 254 -26.64 6.51 -30.47
CA LEU A 254 -26.20 7.53 -31.41
C LEU A 254 -25.49 8.60 -30.62
N ASP A 255 -24.19 8.75 -30.82
CA ASP A 255 -23.41 9.91 -30.34
C ASP A 255 -24.11 11.17 -30.87
N PRO A 256 -24.68 12.02 -30.03
CA PRO A 256 -25.33 13.23 -30.48
C PRO A 256 -24.34 14.19 -31.17
N ARG A 257 -23.06 13.94 -31.19
CA ARG A 257 -22.00 14.67 -31.90
C ARG A 257 -21.71 14.12 -33.30
N ARG A 258 -22.18 12.91 -33.62
CA ARG A 258 -22.16 12.41 -34.98
C ARG A 258 -23.42 12.87 -35.72
N ARG A 259 -23.63 14.18 -35.82
CA ARG A 259 -24.35 14.75 -36.93
C ARG A 259 -23.44 14.55 -38.12
N GLU A 260 -23.80 13.58 -38.96
CA GLU A 260 -23.29 13.51 -40.31
C GLU A 260 -23.54 14.88 -40.93
N THR A 261 -22.47 15.62 -41.17
CA THR A 261 -22.52 16.75 -42.09
C THR A 261 -22.91 16.13 -43.43
N PRO A 262 -24.04 16.55 -44.06
CA PRO A 262 -24.33 16.11 -45.39
C PRO A 262 -23.15 16.52 -46.27
N SER A 263 -22.62 15.59 -47.03
CA SER A 263 -21.66 15.86 -48.10
C SER A 263 -22.35 16.75 -49.14
N GLU A 264 -22.13 18.05 -49.00
CA GLU A 264 -22.43 19.04 -50.06
C GLU A 264 -21.33 19.00 -51.11
N ASP A 265 -21.25 17.93 -51.86
CA ASP A 265 -20.67 17.92 -53.21
C ASP A 265 -21.83 18.08 -54.20
N LYS A 266 -22.30 19.31 -54.33
CA LYS A 266 -22.98 19.80 -55.52
C LYS A 266 -22.25 21.04 -55.98
N GLU A 267 -21.42 20.83 -57.04
CA GLU A 267 -20.88 21.87 -57.90
C GLU A 267 -21.99 22.88 -58.25
N ARG A 268 -21.85 24.10 -57.80
CA ARG A 268 -22.59 25.24 -58.38
C ARG A 268 -21.83 25.72 -59.60
N PRO A 269 -22.52 25.81 -60.77
CA PRO A 269 -21.89 26.40 -61.93
C PRO A 269 -21.63 27.90 -61.70
N SER A 270 -20.45 28.32 -62.10
CA SER A 270 -19.97 29.70 -62.00
C SER A 270 -20.86 30.64 -62.85
N PRO A 271 -21.23 31.85 -62.37
CA PRO A 271 -21.96 32.82 -63.16
C PRO A 271 -21.07 33.45 -64.26
N PRO A 272 -21.64 33.84 -65.39
CA PRO A 272 -20.89 34.39 -66.54
C PRO A 272 -20.31 35.77 -66.20
N ILE A 273 -19.06 35.99 -66.65
CA ILE A 273 -18.33 37.23 -66.55
C ILE A 273 -18.92 38.20 -67.63
N ILE A 274 -19.52 39.33 -67.23
CA ILE A 274 -19.89 40.43 -68.11
C ILE A 274 -18.73 41.42 -68.07
N ILE A 275 -18.03 41.57 -69.22
CA ILE A 275 -17.07 42.62 -69.49
C ILE A 275 -17.82 43.80 -69.99
N LYS A 276 -17.65 44.98 -69.34
CA LYS A 276 -17.93 46.33 -69.87
C LYS A 276 -16.69 47.18 -69.72
#